data_b4fcfac46a6825558aea76791fcf68cb
#
_entry.id   b4fcfac46a6825558aea76791fcf68cb
#
_cell.length_a   1.000
_cell.length_b   1.000
_cell.length_c   1.000
_cell.angle_alpha   90.00
_cell.angle_beta   90.00
_cell.angle_gamma   90.00
#
_symmetry.space_group_name_H-M   'P 1'
#
loop_
_entity.id
_entity.type
_entity.pdbx_description
1 polymer ?
#
loop_
_entity_poly.entity_id
_entity_poly.type
_entity_poly.pdbx_seq_one_letter_code
_entity_poly.pdbx_strand_id
1 'polypeptide(L)'
;MYKRQDIDWDKFDAKIFHIGYILSLNALDEPDNQYGTKMARLLAHAKEHGLETSVDVVSEMSDRFQKIVPPSLKYTDYCIINEIEAQCTTGISLRENGELQRQNMKKALEKMNEMGVAKWAVIHCPECGFGLDCRTGEYVEVPSLKLPKGFIKNTTGAGDAYCAGVLYGAHEDRSLEDSMKLATASAAFSLSDNGAADGLKPEAEVIKFYQEMC
;
A
#
# COMPACT_ATOMS: atom_id res chain seq x y z
N MET A 1 -18.57 3.62 -15.54
CA MET A 1 -17.14 3.45 -15.18
C MET A 1 -16.46 4.79 -15.44
N TYR A 2 -15.89 5.43 -14.42
CA TYR A 2 -15.20 6.71 -14.56
C TYR A 2 -14.03 6.60 -15.53
N LYS A 3 -13.88 7.59 -16.38
CA LYS A 3 -12.74 7.73 -17.29
C LYS A 3 -11.91 8.93 -16.85
N ARG A 4 -10.63 9.00 -17.25
CA ARG A 4 -9.74 10.13 -16.94
C ARG A 4 -10.37 11.51 -17.17
N GLN A 5 -11.12 11.66 -18.25
CA GLN A 5 -11.82 12.90 -18.61
C GLN A 5 -13.00 13.27 -17.70
N ASP A 6 -13.38 12.37 -16.77
CA ASP A 6 -14.43 12.61 -15.80
C ASP A 6 -13.89 13.28 -14.53
N ILE A 7 -12.56 13.45 -14.42
CA ILE A 7 -11.86 14.09 -13.30
C ILE A 7 -11.56 15.54 -13.68
N ASP A 8 -12.16 16.46 -12.94
CA ASP A 8 -11.88 17.89 -13.05
C ASP A 8 -10.69 18.21 -12.12
N TRP A 9 -9.48 18.07 -12.64
CA TRP A 9 -8.23 18.19 -11.88
C TRP A 9 -8.05 19.57 -11.25
N ASP A 10 -8.57 20.63 -11.87
CA ASP A 10 -8.44 22.00 -11.38
C ASP A 10 -9.27 22.25 -10.11
N LYS A 11 -10.21 21.35 -9.80
CA LYS A 11 -11.04 21.40 -8.59
C LYS A 11 -10.56 20.46 -7.48
N PHE A 12 -9.46 19.74 -7.69
CA PHE A 12 -8.93 18.84 -6.67
C PHE A 12 -8.16 19.63 -5.61
N ASP A 13 -8.73 19.70 -4.42
CA ASP A 13 -8.06 20.17 -3.20
C ASP A 13 -7.71 18.95 -2.34
N ALA A 14 -6.59 18.30 -2.69
CA ALA A 14 -6.10 17.10 -2.02
C ALA A 14 -4.57 17.04 -2.07
N LYS A 15 -3.95 16.42 -1.07
CA LYS A 15 -2.50 16.18 -1.02
C LYS A 15 -2.13 14.89 -1.73
N ILE A 16 -2.90 13.82 -1.51
CA ILE A 16 -2.63 12.47 -2.02
C ILE A 16 -3.81 12.00 -2.88
N PHE A 17 -3.50 11.55 -4.08
CA PHE A 17 -4.41 10.81 -4.96
C PHE A 17 -4.14 9.32 -4.81
N HIS A 18 -5.06 8.62 -4.16
CA HIS A 18 -4.98 7.16 -4.02
C HIS A 18 -5.88 6.45 -5.01
N ILE A 19 -5.35 5.42 -5.65
CA ILE A 19 -6.13 4.51 -6.48
C ILE A 19 -5.77 3.06 -6.15
N GLY A 20 -6.74 2.34 -5.63
CA GLY A 20 -6.58 0.94 -5.26
C GLY A 20 -6.89 -0.02 -6.40
N TYR A 21 -6.51 -1.28 -6.19
CA TYR A 21 -6.95 -2.44 -6.97
C TYR A 21 -6.52 -2.42 -8.45
N ILE A 22 -5.27 -2.02 -8.75
CA ILE A 22 -4.65 -2.34 -10.05
C ILE A 22 -4.82 -3.86 -10.28
N LEU A 23 -5.08 -4.27 -11.51
CA LEU A 23 -5.49 -5.59 -11.99
C LEU A 23 -7.01 -5.88 -11.90
N SER A 24 -7.78 -5.07 -11.16
CA SER A 24 -9.26 -5.16 -11.14
C SER A 24 -9.96 -4.03 -11.89
N LEU A 25 -9.23 -3.03 -12.33
CA LEU A 25 -9.79 -1.86 -13.01
C LEU A 25 -9.62 -1.97 -14.53
N ASN A 26 -10.34 -2.90 -15.14
CA ASN A 26 -10.19 -3.31 -16.55
C ASN A 26 -9.91 -2.15 -17.54
N ALA A 27 -10.62 -1.01 -17.40
CA ALA A 27 -10.43 0.12 -18.31
C ALA A 27 -9.11 0.88 -18.06
N LEU A 28 -8.55 0.85 -16.86
CA LEU A 28 -7.29 1.48 -16.51
C LEU A 28 -6.09 0.55 -16.70
N ASP A 29 -6.33 -0.76 -16.63
CA ASP A 29 -5.33 -1.80 -16.88
C ASP A 29 -5.01 -1.96 -18.39
N GLU A 30 -5.83 -1.38 -19.28
CA GLU A 30 -5.58 -1.42 -20.72
C GLU A 30 -4.24 -0.77 -21.10
N PRO A 31 -3.57 -1.30 -22.15
CA PRO A 31 -2.32 -0.74 -22.65
C PRO A 31 -2.47 0.74 -23.07
N ASP A 32 -1.40 1.48 -22.86
CA ASP A 32 -1.22 2.86 -23.32
C ASP A 32 0.13 3.00 -24.02
N ASN A 33 0.13 3.57 -25.23
CA ASN A 33 1.34 3.64 -26.07
C ASN A 33 2.44 4.53 -25.49
N GLN A 34 2.10 5.51 -24.65
CA GLN A 34 3.05 6.46 -24.10
C GLN A 34 3.45 6.11 -22.66
N TYR A 35 2.51 5.67 -21.85
CA TYR A 35 2.69 5.45 -20.41
C TYR A 35 2.79 3.96 -20.03
N GLY A 36 2.51 3.04 -20.98
CA GLY A 36 2.48 1.61 -20.78
C GLY A 36 1.08 1.10 -20.39
N THR A 37 0.39 1.77 -19.47
CA THR A 37 -1.01 1.50 -19.12
C THR A 37 -1.80 2.79 -18.98
N LYS A 38 -3.12 2.73 -19.10
CA LYS A 38 -4.00 3.89 -18.82
C LYS A 38 -3.96 4.28 -17.34
N MET A 39 -3.69 3.34 -16.43
CA MET A 39 -3.45 3.61 -15.03
C MET A 39 -2.20 4.48 -14.83
N ALA A 40 -1.08 4.12 -15.46
CA ALA A 40 0.14 4.92 -15.40
C ALA A 40 -0.07 6.33 -15.94
N ARG A 41 -0.85 6.47 -17.02
CA ARG A 41 -1.26 7.79 -17.54
C ARG A 41 -2.07 8.59 -16.52
N LEU A 42 -3.01 7.95 -15.82
CA LEU A 42 -3.84 8.60 -14.81
C LEU A 42 -2.98 9.15 -13.66
N LEU A 43 -2.06 8.32 -13.15
CA LEU A 43 -1.12 8.71 -12.09
C LEU A 43 -0.18 9.84 -12.54
N ALA A 44 0.35 9.76 -13.76
CA ALA A 44 1.17 10.83 -14.32
C ALA A 44 0.42 12.17 -14.35
N HIS A 45 -0.85 12.16 -14.74
CA HIS A 45 -1.70 13.36 -14.71
C HIS A 45 -1.94 13.88 -13.29
N ALA A 46 -2.18 13.02 -12.30
CA ALA A 46 -2.30 13.46 -10.92
C ALA A 46 -1.04 14.20 -10.46
N LYS A 47 0.13 13.67 -10.80
CA LYS A 47 1.42 14.32 -10.49
C LYS A 47 1.62 15.65 -11.21
N GLU A 48 1.21 15.77 -12.47
CA GLU A 48 1.25 17.03 -13.25
C GLU A 48 0.41 18.14 -12.59
N HIS A 49 -0.64 17.77 -11.82
CA HIS A 49 -1.48 18.69 -11.04
C HIS A 49 -1.02 18.84 -9.57
N GLY A 50 0.19 18.41 -9.25
CA GLY A 50 0.80 18.63 -7.93
C GLY A 50 0.36 17.66 -6.84
N LEU A 51 -0.41 16.61 -7.19
CA LEU A 51 -0.81 15.58 -6.25
C LEU A 51 0.29 14.54 -6.05
N GLU A 52 0.46 14.10 -4.83
CA GLU A 52 1.19 12.86 -4.53
C GLU A 52 0.32 11.66 -4.89
N THR A 53 0.93 10.59 -5.35
CA THR A 53 0.19 9.44 -5.85
C THR A 53 0.42 8.20 -4.99
N SER A 54 -0.63 7.44 -4.78
CA SER A 54 -0.58 6.17 -4.07
C SER A 54 -1.30 5.09 -4.85
N VAL A 55 -0.75 3.88 -4.82
CA VAL A 55 -1.36 2.70 -5.42
C VAL A 55 -1.39 1.52 -4.47
N ASP A 56 -2.40 0.70 -4.66
CA ASP A 56 -2.55 -0.64 -4.16
C ASP A 56 -2.90 -1.57 -5.32
N VAL A 57 -2.69 -2.87 -5.17
CA VAL A 57 -2.95 -3.90 -6.18
C VAL A 57 -3.86 -4.99 -5.63
N VAL A 58 -4.48 -5.73 -6.52
CA VAL A 58 -5.28 -6.90 -6.13
C VAL A 58 -4.44 -8.16 -6.23
N SER A 59 -4.53 -9.02 -5.23
CA SER A 59 -3.93 -10.34 -5.26
C SER A 59 -4.62 -11.21 -6.32
N GLU A 60 -3.98 -11.41 -7.47
CA GLU A 60 -4.39 -12.40 -8.46
C GLU A 60 -3.19 -13.29 -8.84
N MET A 61 -3.45 -14.54 -9.17
CA MET A 61 -2.40 -15.49 -9.57
C MET A 61 -2.29 -15.52 -11.11
N SER A 62 -1.76 -14.43 -11.68
CA SER A 62 -1.58 -14.33 -13.13
C SER A 62 -0.25 -13.68 -13.52
N ASP A 63 0.14 -13.85 -14.79
CA ASP A 63 1.33 -13.22 -15.38
C ASP A 63 1.09 -11.72 -15.71
N ARG A 64 -0.10 -11.20 -15.45
CA ARG A 64 -0.46 -9.80 -15.70
C ARG A 64 0.30 -8.82 -14.80
N PHE A 65 0.66 -9.26 -13.57
CA PHE A 65 1.40 -8.41 -12.63
C PHE A 65 2.58 -7.70 -13.26
N GLN A 66 3.47 -8.45 -13.91
CA GLN A 66 4.71 -7.91 -14.48
C GLN A 66 4.50 -7.03 -15.72
N LYS A 67 3.30 -7.04 -16.31
CA LYS A 67 2.95 -6.22 -17.47
C LYS A 67 2.21 -4.95 -17.07
N ILE A 68 1.32 -5.04 -16.06
CA ILE A 68 0.35 -3.98 -15.72
C ILE A 68 0.85 -3.13 -14.56
N VAL A 69 1.47 -3.71 -13.52
CA VAL A 69 1.87 -2.97 -12.32
C VAL A 69 3.10 -2.08 -12.55
N PRO A 70 4.22 -2.56 -13.14
CA PRO A 70 5.44 -1.78 -13.26
C PRO A 70 5.31 -0.41 -13.97
N PRO A 71 4.52 -0.26 -15.06
CA PRO A 71 4.32 1.05 -15.66
C PRO A 71 3.75 2.09 -14.71
N SER A 72 2.87 1.68 -13.79
CA SER A 72 2.22 2.55 -12.81
C SER A 72 3.18 2.98 -11.70
N LEU A 73 4.12 2.12 -11.29
CA LEU A 73 5.09 2.43 -10.24
C LEU A 73 5.99 3.62 -10.58
N LYS A 74 6.26 3.88 -11.86
CA LYS A 74 7.01 5.05 -12.32
C LYS A 74 6.39 6.40 -11.94
N TYR A 75 5.10 6.39 -11.65
CA TYR A 75 4.33 7.59 -11.31
C TYR A 75 3.72 7.48 -9.92
N THR A 76 4.30 6.64 -9.05
CA THR A 76 3.80 6.34 -7.71
C THR A 76 4.74 6.91 -6.65
N ASP A 77 4.19 7.67 -5.70
CA ASP A 77 4.94 8.14 -4.52
C ASP A 77 4.88 7.11 -3.39
N TYR A 78 3.72 6.50 -3.17
CA TYR A 78 3.48 5.53 -2.09
C TYR A 78 2.91 4.23 -2.67
N CYS A 79 3.62 3.13 -2.50
CA CYS A 79 3.14 1.80 -2.87
C CYS A 79 3.04 0.93 -1.62
N ILE A 80 1.81 0.61 -1.20
CA ILE A 80 1.53 -0.19 -0.02
C ILE A 80 0.81 -1.46 -0.46
N ILE A 81 1.47 -2.60 -0.39
CA ILE A 81 0.99 -3.88 -0.92
C ILE A 81 1.35 -5.03 0.03
N ASN A 82 0.68 -6.17 -0.10
CA ASN A 82 1.03 -7.34 0.69
C ASN A 82 2.23 -8.11 0.10
N GLU A 83 2.76 -9.08 0.85
CA GLU A 83 3.95 -9.84 0.47
C GLU A 83 3.75 -10.67 -0.80
N ILE A 84 2.54 -11.13 -1.07
CA ILE A 84 2.25 -11.92 -2.29
C ILE A 84 2.23 -11.01 -3.52
N GLU A 85 1.60 -9.86 -3.41
CA GLU A 85 1.58 -8.83 -4.46
C GLU A 85 2.97 -8.30 -4.75
N ALA A 86 3.76 -8.04 -3.70
CA ALA A 86 5.15 -7.61 -3.83
C ALA A 86 6.02 -8.69 -4.50
N GLN A 87 5.83 -9.97 -4.15
CA GLN A 87 6.49 -11.10 -4.81
C GLN A 87 6.14 -11.15 -6.29
N CYS A 88 4.86 -11.05 -6.64
CA CYS A 88 4.40 -11.08 -8.04
C CYS A 88 4.91 -9.86 -8.83
N THR A 89 4.97 -8.68 -8.19
CA THR A 89 5.43 -7.44 -8.81
C THR A 89 6.94 -7.45 -9.07
N THR A 90 7.72 -7.87 -8.07
CA THR A 90 9.19 -7.78 -8.09
C THR A 90 9.87 -9.03 -8.66
N GLY A 91 9.17 -10.18 -8.66
CA GLY A 91 9.73 -11.48 -9.00
C GLY A 91 10.66 -12.05 -7.90
N ILE A 92 10.68 -11.45 -6.71
CA ILE A 92 11.49 -11.89 -5.57
C ILE A 92 10.61 -12.74 -4.65
N SER A 93 11.05 -13.95 -4.33
CA SER A 93 10.31 -14.84 -3.42
C SER A 93 10.28 -14.25 -2.01
N LEU A 94 9.07 -13.99 -1.50
CA LEU A 94 8.83 -13.42 -0.17
C LEU A 94 8.09 -14.40 0.75
N ARG A 95 7.45 -15.43 0.18
CA ARG A 95 6.84 -16.51 0.95
C ARG A 95 7.04 -17.85 0.22
N GLU A 96 7.60 -18.83 0.92
CA GLU A 96 7.83 -20.16 0.39
C GLU A 96 7.28 -21.22 1.36
N ASN A 97 6.46 -22.15 0.89
CA ASN A 97 5.82 -23.18 1.70
C ASN A 97 5.12 -22.63 2.98
N GLY A 98 4.56 -21.42 2.89
CA GLY A 98 3.92 -20.74 4.01
C GLY A 98 4.89 -19.95 4.90
N GLU A 99 6.20 -20.08 4.73
CA GLU A 99 7.21 -19.38 5.52
C GLU A 99 7.63 -18.06 4.89
N LEU A 100 7.66 -17.01 5.71
CA LEU A 100 8.06 -15.66 5.29
C LEU A 100 9.58 -15.61 5.05
N GLN A 101 9.99 -15.18 3.86
CA GLN A 101 11.40 -14.99 3.48
C GLN A 101 11.88 -13.58 3.89
N ARG A 102 11.95 -13.34 5.21
CA ARG A 102 12.24 -12.01 5.79
C ARG A 102 13.51 -11.38 5.23
N GLN A 103 14.54 -12.19 4.97
CA GLN A 103 15.82 -11.75 4.40
C GLN A 103 15.71 -11.14 3.00
N ASN A 104 14.62 -11.40 2.28
CA ASN A 104 14.38 -10.89 0.93
C ASN A 104 13.56 -9.58 0.92
N MET A 105 12.96 -9.17 2.06
CA MET A 105 12.04 -8.03 2.12
C MET A 105 12.72 -6.72 1.71
N LYS A 106 13.89 -6.42 2.27
CA LYS A 106 14.62 -5.21 1.91
C LYS A 106 14.93 -5.15 0.41
N LYS A 107 15.37 -6.28 -0.17
CA LYS A 107 15.66 -6.37 -1.61
C LYS A 107 14.41 -6.16 -2.47
N ALA A 108 13.25 -6.64 -2.03
CA ALA A 108 11.99 -6.42 -2.75
C ALA A 108 11.58 -4.94 -2.70
N LEU A 109 11.72 -4.28 -1.56
CA LEU A 109 11.44 -2.85 -1.40
C LEU A 109 12.41 -1.99 -2.25
N GLU A 110 13.70 -2.32 -2.25
CA GLU A 110 14.69 -1.69 -3.13
C GLU A 110 14.32 -1.88 -4.61
N LYS A 111 13.82 -3.07 -4.97
CA LYS A 111 13.34 -3.34 -6.33
C LYS A 111 12.13 -2.49 -6.69
N MET A 112 11.17 -2.28 -5.78
CA MET A 112 10.02 -1.39 -6.00
C MET A 112 10.51 0.06 -6.22
N ASN A 113 11.51 0.53 -5.47
CA ASN A 113 12.14 1.84 -5.68
C ASN A 113 12.79 1.92 -7.07
N GLU A 114 13.58 0.92 -7.49
CA GLU A 114 14.17 0.83 -8.84
C GLU A 114 13.10 0.87 -9.95
N MET A 115 11.90 0.33 -9.68
CA MET A 115 10.77 0.34 -10.60
C MET A 115 10.07 1.70 -10.66
N GLY A 116 10.38 2.63 -9.72
CA GLY A 116 9.95 4.01 -9.78
C GLY A 116 9.18 4.54 -8.58
N VAL A 117 8.94 3.73 -7.53
CA VAL A 117 8.30 4.24 -6.30
C VAL A 117 9.18 5.32 -5.68
N ALA A 118 8.63 6.54 -5.52
CA ALA A 118 9.46 7.73 -5.27
C ALA A 118 9.62 8.08 -3.79
N LYS A 119 8.63 7.77 -2.95
CA LYS A 119 8.66 8.15 -1.52
C LYS A 119 8.71 6.94 -0.61
N TRP A 120 7.64 6.16 -0.52
CA TRP A 120 7.60 5.00 0.36
C TRP A 120 7.16 3.74 -0.37
N ALA A 121 7.97 2.71 -0.28
CA ALA A 121 7.60 1.34 -0.60
C ALA A 121 7.32 0.60 0.71
N VAL A 122 6.14 -0.01 0.83
CA VAL A 122 5.72 -0.72 2.04
C VAL A 122 5.14 -2.08 1.67
N ILE A 123 5.63 -3.11 2.35
CA ILE A 123 5.11 -4.48 2.24
C ILE A 123 4.55 -4.87 3.60
N HIS A 124 3.28 -5.27 3.64
CA HIS A 124 2.68 -5.78 4.86
C HIS A 124 2.35 -7.27 4.75
N CYS A 125 2.44 -7.95 5.87
CA CYS A 125 2.03 -9.35 6.01
C CYS A 125 1.51 -9.60 7.44
N PRO A 126 0.91 -10.77 7.74
CA PRO A 126 0.38 -11.06 9.07
C PRO A 126 1.42 -10.95 10.19
N GLU A 127 2.70 -11.15 9.89
CA GLU A 127 3.79 -11.17 10.88
C GLU A 127 4.40 -9.80 11.14
N CYS A 128 4.49 -8.94 10.09
CA CYS A 128 5.26 -7.70 10.16
C CYS A 128 4.93 -6.76 8.98
N GLY A 129 5.07 -5.47 9.18
CA GLY A 129 5.20 -4.49 8.11
C GLY A 129 6.68 -4.17 7.86
N PHE A 130 7.03 -4.03 6.59
CA PHE A 130 8.38 -3.69 6.10
C PHE A 130 8.28 -2.45 5.23
N GLY A 131 9.11 -1.45 5.51
CA GLY A 131 9.07 -0.18 4.78
C GLY A 131 10.46 0.29 4.35
N LEU A 132 10.49 0.98 3.20
CA LEU A 132 11.65 1.70 2.71
C LEU A 132 11.25 3.14 2.38
N ASP A 133 11.89 4.11 3.00
CA ASP A 133 11.86 5.47 2.49
C ASP A 133 12.83 5.57 1.31
N CYS A 134 12.28 5.62 0.10
CA CYS A 134 13.02 5.61 -1.15
C CYS A 134 13.90 6.87 -1.34
N ARG A 135 13.63 7.95 -0.58
CA ARG A 135 14.39 9.21 -0.65
C ARG A 135 15.66 9.16 0.20
N THR A 136 15.61 8.46 1.34
CA THR A 136 16.70 8.40 2.32
C THR A 136 17.42 7.05 2.35
N GLY A 137 16.75 5.99 1.88
CA GLY A 137 17.21 4.62 2.00
C GLY A 137 16.95 4.01 3.38
N GLU A 138 16.19 4.69 4.26
CA GLU A 138 15.82 4.20 5.58
C GLU A 138 14.91 2.97 5.45
N TYR A 139 15.34 1.87 6.07
CA TYR A 139 14.58 0.62 6.12
C TYR A 139 14.00 0.42 7.52
N VAL A 140 12.72 0.14 7.59
CA VAL A 140 11.95 0.01 8.83
C VAL A 140 11.21 -1.33 8.86
N GLU A 141 11.16 -1.96 10.03
CA GLU A 141 10.34 -3.12 10.32
C GLU A 141 9.46 -2.84 11.53
N VAL A 142 8.15 -3.02 11.37
CA VAL A 142 7.16 -2.86 12.44
C VAL A 142 6.43 -4.19 12.64
N PRO A 143 6.74 -4.94 13.71
CA PRO A 143 6.07 -6.19 14.00
C PRO A 143 4.56 -6.02 14.20
N SER A 144 3.78 -7.01 13.78
CA SER A 144 2.35 -7.04 14.06
C SER A 144 2.08 -7.22 15.55
N LEU A 145 0.96 -6.64 16.02
CA LEU A 145 0.57 -6.72 17.43
C LEU A 145 0.13 -8.14 17.81
N LYS A 146 0.49 -8.56 19.03
CA LYS A 146 0.06 -9.86 19.60
C LYS A 146 -1.35 -9.73 20.16
N LEU A 147 -2.33 -9.96 19.30
CA LEU A 147 -3.74 -9.80 19.65
C LEU A 147 -4.23 -10.92 20.58
N PRO A 148 -5.10 -10.62 21.57
CA PRO A 148 -5.67 -11.62 22.47
C PRO A 148 -6.50 -12.67 21.71
N LYS A 149 -6.59 -13.87 22.29
CA LYS A 149 -7.42 -14.94 21.71
C LYS A 149 -8.88 -14.48 21.59
N GLY A 150 -9.46 -14.63 20.39
CA GLY A 150 -10.85 -14.23 20.10
C GLY A 150 -11.00 -12.74 19.73
N PHE A 151 -9.93 -11.98 19.66
CA PHE A 151 -9.94 -10.61 19.18
C PHE A 151 -10.26 -10.54 17.67
N ILE A 152 -9.63 -11.42 16.89
CA ILE A 152 -9.83 -11.50 15.44
C ILE A 152 -11.17 -12.17 15.14
N LYS A 153 -12.06 -11.45 14.48
CA LYS A 153 -13.38 -11.92 14.01
C LYS A 153 -13.44 -12.07 12.51
N ASN A 154 -12.75 -11.21 11.77
CA ASN A 154 -12.69 -11.21 10.34
C ASN A 154 -11.32 -10.68 9.87
N THR A 155 -10.85 -11.10 8.69
CA THR A 155 -9.58 -10.61 8.12
C THR A 155 -9.78 -9.69 6.92
N THR A 156 -11.03 -9.55 6.45
CA THR A 156 -11.35 -8.66 5.33
C THR A 156 -11.15 -7.20 5.73
N GLY A 157 -10.48 -6.44 4.87
CA GLY A 157 -10.23 -5.01 5.09
C GLY A 157 -8.97 -4.68 5.91
N ALA A 158 -8.26 -5.69 6.46
CA ALA A 158 -7.04 -5.41 7.23
C ALA A 158 -5.93 -4.77 6.38
N GLY A 159 -5.78 -5.20 5.13
CA GLY A 159 -4.86 -4.57 4.16
C GLY A 159 -5.26 -3.13 3.84
N ASP A 160 -6.55 -2.88 3.57
CA ASP A 160 -7.08 -1.54 3.30
C ASP A 160 -6.88 -0.61 4.52
N ALA A 161 -7.14 -1.12 5.73
CA ALA A 161 -6.92 -0.37 6.98
C ALA A 161 -5.43 -0.07 7.23
N TYR A 162 -4.55 -1.02 6.88
CA TYR A 162 -3.10 -0.81 6.92
C TYR A 162 -2.67 0.28 5.93
N CYS A 163 -3.11 0.17 4.68
CA CYS A 163 -2.85 1.16 3.63
C CYS A 163 -3.33 2.55 4.05
N ALA A 164 -4.57 2.65 4.54
CA ALA A 164 -5.13 3.91 5.04
C ALA A 164 -4.30 4.51 6.19
N GLY A 165 -3.82 3.71 7.13
CA GLY A 165 -2.98 4.16 8.24
C GLY A 165 -1.63 4.71 7.76
N VAL A 166 -0.97 4.04 6.79
CA VAL A 166 0.28 4.54 6.19
C VAL A 166 0.04 5.87 5.47
N LEU A 167 -1.01 5.95 4.65
CA LEU A 167 -1.33 7.16 3.87
C LEU A 167 -1.76 8.32 4.74
N TYR A 168 -2.50 8.06 5.81
CA TYR A 168 -2.84 9.08 6.80
C TYR A 168 -1.57 9.65 7.46
N GLY A 169 -0.64 8.79 7.86
CA GLY A 169 0.64 9.24 8.40
C GLY A 169 1.44 10.07 7.40
N ALA A 170 1.47 9.67 6.11
CA ALA A 170 2.11 10.42 5.04
C ALA A 170 1.45 11.79 4.81
N HIS A 171 0.11 11.84 4.88
CA HIS A 171 -0.66 13.08 4.78
C HIS A 171 -0.31 14.07 5.90
N GLU A 172 -0.14 13.57 7.12
CA GLU A 172 0.21 14.34 8.31
C GLU A 172 1.73 14.55 8.49
N ASP A 173 2.53 14.30 7.44
CA ASP A 173 3.99 14.49 7.40
C ASP A 173 4.76 13.75 8.51
N ARG A 174 4.25 12.58 8.94
CA ARG A 174 4.91 11.70 9.93
C ARG A 174 6.07 10.95 9.31
N SER A 175 6.93 10.39 10.17
CA SER A 175 7.96 9.43 9.74
C SER A 175 7.31 8.16 9.15
N LEU A 176 8.06 7.44 8.32
CA LEU A 176 7.63 6.13 7.81
C LEU A 176 7.32 5.17 8.96
N GLU A 177 8.19 5.12 9.97
CA GLU A 177 8.04 4.23 11.13
C GLU A 177 6.75 4.52 11.90
N ASP A 178 6.46 5.80 12.23
CA ASP A 178 5.26 6.17 12.97
C ASP A 178 3.98 5.92 12.16
N SER A 179 4.05 6.13 10.85
CA SER A 179 2.96 5.83 9.93
C SER A 179 2.66 4.33 9.87
N MET A 180 3.70 3.49 9.85
CA MET A 180 3.56 2.04 9.88
C MET A 180 3.06 1.51 11.24
N LYS A 181 3.43 2.14 12.36
CA LYS A 181 2.89 1.81 13.69
C LYS A 181 1.38 2.12 13.75
N LEU A 182 0.97 3.28 13.25
CA LEU A 182 -0.44 3.64 13.11
C LEU A 182 -1.19 2.65 12.22
N ALA A 183 -0.63 2.29 11.08
CA ALA A 183 -1.18 1.32 10.15
C ALA A 183 -1.37 -0.06 10.78
N THR A 184 -0.38 -0.54 11.55
CA THR A 184 -0.42 -1.83 12.26
C THR A 184 -1.58 -1.88 13.26
N ALA A 185 -1.79 -0.80 14.03
CA ALA A 185 -2.90 -0.72 14.97
C ALA A 185 -4.25 -0.55 14.26
N SER A 186 -4.31 0.20 13.17
CA SER A 186 -5.53 0.35 12.35
C SER A 186 -5.96 -0.99 11.75
N ALA A 187 -5.02 -1.75 11.21
CA ALA A 187 -5.26 -3.11 10.73
C ALA A 187 -5.75 -4.04 11.85
N ALA A 188 -5.15 -3.95 13.04
CA ALA A 188 -5.60 -4.73 14.20
C ALA A 188 -7.05 -4.40 14.57
N PHE A 189 -7.44 -3.13 14.58
CA PHE A 189 -8.83 -2.75 14.85
C PHE A 189 -9.81 -3.24 13.78
N SER A 190 -9.45 -3.22 12.50
CA SER A 190 -10.32 -3.75 11.44
C SER A 190 -10.60 -5.25 11.64
N LEU A 191 -9.66 -6.01 12.23
CA LEU A 191 -9.82 -7.42 12.55
C LEU A 191 -10.81 -7.67 13.71
N SER A 192 -11.14 -6.66 14.52
CA SER A 192 -11.94 -6.78 15.74
C SER A 192 -13.46 -6.85 15.50
N ASP A 193 -13.91 -6.64 14.27
CA ASP A 193 -15.33 -6.66 13.90
C ASP A 193 -15.59 -7.54 12.67
N ASN A 194 -16.86 -7.77 12.33
CA ASN A 194 -17.25 -8.62 11.22
C ASN A 194 -17.24 -7.89 9.87
N GLY A 195 -17.34 -6.57 9.86
CA GLY A 195 -17.24 -5.74 8.67
C GLY A 195 -15.80 -5.28 8.40
N ALA A 196 -15.52 -4.92 7.16
CA ALA A 196 -14.18 -4.51 6.73
C ALA A 196 -13.67 -3.21 7.40
N ALA A 197 -14.59 -2.33 7.83
CA ALA A 197 -14.28 -1.03 8.42
C ALA A 197 -14.97 -0.77 9.77
N ASP A 198 -15.86 -1.64 10.21
CA ASP A 198 -16.72 -1.41 11.38
C ASP A 198 -15.91 -1.36 12.70
N GLY A 199 -14.75 -2.04 12.73
CA GLY A 199 -13.82 -2.03 13.86
C GLY A 199 -12.94 -0.78 13.97
N LEU A 200 -12.86 0.06 12.94
CA LEU A 200 -11.96 1.21 12.93
C LEU A 200 -12.28 2.21 14.03
N LYS A 201 -11.25 2.86 14.56
CA LYS A 201 -11.30 3.79 15.69
C LYS A 201 -10.67 5.13 15.34
N PRO A 202 -11.03 6.20 16.08
CA PRO A 202 -10.34 7.48 15.99
C PRO A 202 -8.85 7.33 16.29
N GLU A 203 -8.03 8.17 15.66
CA GLU A 203 -6.57 8.13 15.74
C GLU A 203 -6.02 8.03 17.17
N ALA A 204 -6.55 8.82 18.09
CA ALA A 204 -6.09 8.83 19.49
C ALA A 204 -6.25 7.45 20.17
N GLU A 205 -7.32 6.71 19.84
CA GLU A 205 -7.54 5.36 20.33
C GLU A 205 -6.58 4.37 19.66
N VAL A 206 -6.32 4.55 18.36
CA VAL A 206 -5.38 3.70 17.60
C VAL A 206 -3.97 3.82 18.14
N ILE A 207 -3.50 5.05 18.39
CA ILE A 207 -2.17 5.32 18.96
C ILE A 207 -2.05 4.71 20.36
N LYS A 208 -3.05 4.95 21.21
CA LYS A 208 -3.08 4.40 22.56
C LYS A 208 -3.03 2.88 22.55
N PHE A 209 -3.83 2.24 21.70
CA PHE A 209 -3.85 0.79 21.57
C PHE A 209 -2.50 0.22 21.15
N TYR A 210 -1.82 0.87 20.18
CA TYR A 210 -0.47 0.46 19.79
C TYR A 210 0.48 0.47 20.99
N GLN A 211 0.47 1.56 21.78
CA GLN A 211 1.33 1.71 22.96
C GLN A 211 1.06 0.69 24.07
N GLU A 212 -0.19 0.26 24.22
CA GLU A 212 -0.59 -0.73 25.23
C GLU A 212 -0.24 -2.17 24.83
N MET A 213 -0.09 -2.43 23.52
CA MET A 213 0.13 -3.77 22.97
C MET A 213 1.59 -4.08 22.60
N CYS A 214 2.50 -3.10 22.69
CA CYS A 214 3.93 -3.21 22.39
C CYS A 214 4.80 -3.60 23.59
#